data_b3ad606ba06dbe763049d5e053a302e1
#
_entry.id   b3ad606ba06dbe763049d5e053a302e1
#
_cell.length_a   1.000
_cell.length_b   1.000
_cell.length_c   1.000
_cell.angle_alpha   90.00
_cell.angle_beta   90.00
_cell.angle_gamma   90.00
#
_symmetry.space_group_name_H-M   'P 1'
#
loop_
_entity.id
_entity.type
_entity.pdbx_description
1 polymer ?
#
loop_
_entity_poly.entity_id
_entity_poly.type
_entity_poly.pdbx_seq_one_letter_code
_entity_poly.pdbx_strand_id
1 'polypeptide(L)'
;PPMKVGVLLPLSGGQSAAAASVRDGFLAGYYGERRRRPELRFYDTAAGASAAYSRAAAEGNDFVVGPLARDEVDAVFADETPSVPLLALNRGSRTPPAGSAAFSLSPEDEGISIAQYLIQRGATQVLVIQGSDDAQRRIAAAARTQLQQRGVRVVANLDYREDMAAALRQAVPAEGGVDMLLLSLKGAQARVVVPQLAAAGLSATPRVATSQIVSGTGKPAEDAVLDGIVYPTETWGVRGVDGLPSQASAAARVDTAKGPAARLFAFGYDAWLLTGYLERLAMSNNGDI
;
A
#
# COMPACT_ATOMS: atom_id res chain seq x y z
N PRO A 1 12.15 13.39 22.44
CA PRO A 1 12.44 12.38 21.40
C PRO A 1 12.72 11.05 22.04
N PRO A 2 12.22 9.93 21.47
CA PRO A 2 12.60 8.63 21.99
C PRO A 2 14.13 8.54 21.99
N MET A 3 14.67 7.98 23.05
CA MET A 3 16.10 7.76 23.20
C MET A 3 16.51 6.44 22.54
N LYS A 4 15.59 5.45 22.59
CA LYS A 4 15.76 4.10 22.07
C LYS A 4 14.51 3.65 21.35
N VAL A 5 14.65 3.20 20.09
CA VAL A 5 13.57 2.70 19.26
C VAL A 5 13.83 1.25 18.90
N GLY A 6 12.89 0.37 19.24
CA GLY A 6 12.88 -1.01 18.78
C GLY A 6 12.15 -1.11 17.44
N VAL A 7 12.76 -1.78 16.45
CA VAL A 7 12.16 -2.02 15.15
C VAL A 7 11.88 -3.51 14.99
N LEU A 8 10.60 -3.87 14.90
CA LEU A 8 10.13 -5.25 14.81
C LEU A 8 9.80 -5.57 13.36
N LEU A 9 10.57 -6.47 12.76
CA LEU A 9 10.38 -6.90 11.37
C LEU A 9 10.63 -8.40 11.23
N PRO A 10 9.96 -9.09 10.29
CA PRO A 10 10.26 -10.49 9.98
C PRO A 10 11.56 -10.58 9.15
N LEU A 11 12.70 -10.48 9.83
CA LEU A 11 14.03 -10.41 9.19
C LEU A 11 14.52 -11.76 8.66
N SER A 12 13.88 -12.85 9.03
CA SER A 12 14.10 -14.19 8.50
C SER A 12 12.80 -14.82 8.01
N GLY A 13 12.89 -15.93 7.27
CA GLY A 13 11.72 -16.61 6.73
C GLY A 13 11.17 -16.01 5.45
N GLY A 14 9.93 -16.36 5.10
CA GLY A 14 9.32 -16.06 3.80
C GLY A 14 9.05 -14.57 3.52
N GLN A 15 8.99 -13.74 4.55
CA GLN A 15 8.74 -12.30 4.41
C GLN A 15 10.02 -11.45 4.52
N SER A 16 11.18 -12.07 4.62
CA SER A 16 12.45 -11.38 4.84
C SER A 16 12.82 -10.38 3.73
N ALA A 17 12.47 -10.66 2.48
CA ALA A 17 12.72 -9.74 1.37
C ALA A 17 11.89 -8.45 1.48
N ALA A 18 10.61 -8.56 1.82
CA ALA A 18 9.74 -7.40 2.06
C ALA A 18 10.24 -6.59 3.28
N ALA A 19 10.56 -7.28 4.37
CA ALA A 19 11.11 -6.67 5.57
C ALA A 19 12.43 -5.94 5.31
N ALA A 20 13.30 -6.48 4.47
CA ALA A 20 14.56 -5.84 4.08
C ALA A 20 14.32 -4.50 3.37
N SER A 21 13.34 -4.43 2.46
CA SER A 21 12.99 -3.18 1.78
C SER A 21 12.45 -2.13 2.75
N VAL A 22 11.57 -2.50 3.66
CA VAL A 22 11.07 -1.61 4.71
C VAL A 22 12.19 -1.14 5.62
N ARG A 23 13.05 -2.05 6.08
CA ARG A 23 14.23 -1.73 6.91
C ARG A 23 15.13 -0.72 6.24
N ASP A 24 15.47 -0.95 4.98
CA ASP A 24 16.42 -0.11 4.25
C ASP A 24 15.84 1.29 4.00
N GLY A 25 14.54 1.41 3.72
CA GLY A 25 13.84 2.69 3.64
C GLY A 25 13.83 3.44 4.98
N PHE A 26 13.53 2.73 6.08
CA PHE A 26 13.56 3.27 7.43
C PHE A 26 14.97 3.79 7.80
N LEU A 27 16.00 3.01 7.49
CA LEU A 27 17.40 3.39 7.71
C LEU A 27 17.83 4.56 6.83
N ALA A 28 17.32 4.67 5.60
CA ALA A 28 17.58 5.83 4.75
C ALA A 28 17.08 7.12 5.41
N GLY A 29 15.90 7.10 6.01
CA GLY A 29 15.37 8.20 6.80
C GLY A 29 16.20 8.47 8.05
N TYR A 30 16.52 7.43 8.79
CA TYR A 30 17.33 7.52 10.00
C TYR A 30 18.71 8.14 9.76
N TYR A 31 19.44 7.69 8.75
CA TYR A 31 20.76 8.23 8.42
C TYR A 31 20.71 9.59 7.74
N GLY A 32 19.60 9.94 7.10
CA GLY A 32 19.34 11.28 6.54
C GLY A 32 19.00 12.33 7.60
N GLU A 33 18.62 11.93 8.81
CA GLU A 33 18.27 12.84 9.89
C GLU A 33 19.51 13.57 10.43
N ARG A 34 19.42 14.89 10.46
CA ARG A 34 20.51 15.76 10.94
C ARG A 34 20.43 16.09 12.42
N ARG A 35 19.26 15.90 13.02
CA ARG A 35 19.04 16.11 14.47
C ARG A 35 19.55 14.90 15.25
N ARG A 36 19.47 14.99 16.57
CA ARG A 36 19.81 13.86 17.44
C ARG A 36 18.92 12.65 17.08
N ARG A 37 19.57 11.54 16.79
CA ARG A 37 18.90 10.28 16.46
C ARG A 37 18.79 9.39 17.68
N PRO A 38 17.70 8.61 17.83
CA PRO A 38 17.61 7.57 18.85
C PRO A 38 18.60 6.42 18.56
N GLU A 39 18.89 5.64 19.58
CA GLU A 39 19.49 4.32 19.39
C GLU A 39 18.46 3.39 18.74
N LEU A 40 18.83 2.69 17.67
CA LEU A 40 17.97 1.71 17.01
C LEU A 40 18.39 0.29 17.39
N ARG A 41 17.39 -0.56 17.66
CA ARG A 41 17.56 -2.00 17.78
C ARG A 41 16.53 -2.73 16.94
N PHE A 42 16.99 -3.72 16.19
CA PHE A 42 16.13 -4.55 15.35
C PHE A 42 15.84 -5.88 16.05
N TYR A 43 14.59 -6.31 15.97
CA TYR A 43 14.10 -7.55 16.55
C TYR A 43 13.40 -8.35 15.45
N ASP A 44 13.85 -9.59 15.25
CA ASP A 44 13.24 -10.49 14.27
C ASP A 44 11.93 -11.07 14.84
N THR A 45 10.82 -10.83 14.13
CA THR A 45 9.49 -11.30 14.52
C THR A 45 9.15 -12.68 13.98
N ALA A 46 10.01 -13.29 13.19
CA ALA A 46 9.73 -14.58 12.55
C ALA A 46 9.46 -15.72 13.55
N ALA A 47 10.08 -15.66 14.73
CA ALA A 47 9.86 -16.64 15.81
C ALA A 47 8.71 -16.27 16.76
N GLY A 48 8.08 -15.09 16.59
CA GLY A 48 6.96 -14.64 17.42
C GLY A 48 7.00 -13.13 17.66
N ALA A 49 5.96 -12.42 17.21
CA ALA A 49 5.90 -10.97 17.31
C ALA A 49 5.69 -10.49 18.74
N SER A 50 4.83 -11.17 19.53
CA SER A 50 4.60 -10.81 20.93
C SER A 50 5.85 -10.96 21.78
N ALA A 51 6.62 -12.02 21.56
CA ALA A 51 7.89 -12.25 22.26
C ALA A 51 8.93 -11.18 21.87
N ALA A 52 9.00 -10.80 20.59
CA ALA A 52 9.87 -9.74 20.11
C ALA A 52 9.50 -8.39 20.73
N TYR A 53 8.22 -8.06 20.81
CA TYR A 53 7.73 -6.85 21.46
C TYR A 53 8.08 -6.82 22.95
N SER A 54 7.79 -7.91 23.67
CA SER A 54 8.10 -8.02 25.11
C SER A 54 9.60 -7.85 25.38
N ARG A 55 10.44 -8.42 24.54
CA ARG A 55 11.89 -8.27 24.62
C ARG A 55 12.32 -6.84 24.35
N ALA A 56 11.76 -6.19 23.33
CA ALA A 56 12.05 -4.80 23.04
C ALA A 56 11.68 -3.87 24.21
N ALA A 57 10.52 -4.10 24.84
CA ALA A 57 10.10 -3.37 26.04
C ALA A 57 11.03 -3.60 27.23
N ALA A 58 11.39 -4.87 27.49
CA ALA A 58 12.28 -5.23 28.59
C ALA A 58 13.71 -4.69 28.45
N GLU A 59 14.18 -4.50 27.21
CA GLU A 59 15.50 -3.92 26.91
C GLU A 59 15.51 -2.39 26.96
N GLY A 60 14.41 -1.76 27.36
CA GLY A 60 14.32 -0.32 27.64
C GLY A 60 14.17 0.55 26.40
N ASN A 61 13.58 -0.01 25.31
CA ASN A 61 13.10 0.83 24.23
C ASN A 61 11.90 1.64 24.71
N ASP A 62 11.85 2.90 24.37
CA ASP A 62 10.79 3.83 24.76
C ASP A 62 9.79 4.10 23.64
N PHE A 63 10.05 3.55 22.44
CA PHE A 63 9.15 3.50 21.30
C PHE A 63 9.41 2.25 20.45
N VAL A 64 8.37 1.70 19.83
CA VAL A 64 8.47 0.51 18.96
C VAL A 64 7.84 0.80 17.61
N VAL A 65 8.51 0.40 16.54
CA VAL A 65 8.01 0.44 15.16
C VAL A 65 7.90 -0.98 14.62
N GLY A 66 6.79 -1.30 14.00
CA GLY A 66 6.43 -2.68 13.63
C GLY A 66 5.40 -3.25 14.61
N PRO A 67 5.01 -4.52 14.44
CA PRO A 67 5.46 -5.45 13.38
C PRO A 67 4.86 -5.14 11.99
N LEU A 68 5.27 -5.91 10.98
CA LEU A 68 4.91 -5.68 9.58
C LEU A 68 3.75 -6.56 9.09
N ALA A 69 3.67 -7.81 9.48
CA ALA A 69 2.63 -8.71 9.04
C ALA A 69 1.33 -8.51 9.84
N ARG A 70 0.17 -8.73 9.20
CA ARG A 70 -1.14 -8.50 9.82
C ARG A 70 -1.38 -9.38 11.05
N ASP A 71 -1.05 -10.66 10.96
CA ASP A 71 -1.15 -11.61 12.07
C ASP A 71 -0.20 -11.26 13.23
N GLU A 72 0.98 -10.74 12.92
CA GLU A 72 1.93 -10.23 13.91
C GLU A 72 1.38 -8.99 14.63
N VAL A 73 0.73 -8.07 13.91
CA VAL A 73 0.05 -6.91 14.51
C VAL A 73 -1.07 -7.35 15.44
N ASP A 74 -1.89 -8.32 15.00
CA ASP A 74 -2.96 -8.87 15.83
C ASP A 74 -2.42 -9.52 17.10
N ALA A 75 -1.30 -10.22 17.02
CA ALA A 75 -0.65 -10.84 18.19
C ALA A 75 -0.16 -9.79 19.19
N VAL A 76 0.43 -8.69 18.74
CA VAL A 76 0.89 -7.61 19.62
C VAL A 76 -0.27 -6.81 20.19
N PHE A 77 -1.31 -6.54 19.39
CA PHE A 77 -2.50 -5.80 19.82
C PHE A 77 -3.47 -6.65 20.67
N ALA A 78 -3.21 -7.93 20.87
CA ALA A 78 -3.97 -8.75 21.82
C ALA A 78 -3.81 -8.26 23.27
N ASP A 79 -2.70 -7.58 23.56
CA ASP A 79 -2.53 -6.85 24.83
C ASP A 79 -3.17 -5.45 24.67
N GLU A 80 -4.22 -5.22 25.47
CA GLU A 80 -4.99 -3.95 25.41
C GLU A 80 -4.24 -2.74 25.97
N THR A 81 -3.15 -2.97 26.71
CA THR A 81 -2.33 -1.92 27.31
C THR A 81 -0.85 -2.15 27.02
N PRO A 82 -0.37 -1.80 25.83
CA PRO A 82 1.04 -1.89 25.51
C PRO A 82 1.89 -1.10 26.49
N SER A 83 2.93 -1.71 27.02
CA SER A 83 3.85 -1.05 27.98
C SER A 83 4.73 0.01 27.33
N VAL A 84 4.87 -0.02 26.02
CA VAL A 84 5.66 0.94 25.21
C VAL A 84 4.82 1.37 24.03
N PRO A 85 4.77 2.69 23.70
CA PRO A 85 4.08 3.18 22.53
C PRO A 85 4.55 2.50 21.24
N LEU A 86 3.63 2.22 20.33
CA LEU A 86 3.85 1.38 19.15
C LEU A 86 3.26 1.98 17.89
N LEU A 87 4.06 2.06 16.83
CA LEU A 87 3.60 2.28 15.47
C LEU A 87 3.62 0.95 14.69
N ALA A 88 2.49 0.28 14.61
CA ALA A 88 2.36 -0.92 13.78
C ALA A 88 2.47 -0.57 12.29
N LEU A 89 3.13 -1.42 11.52
CA LEU A 89 3.34 -1.23 10.08
C LEU A 89 2.34 -2.01 9.22
N ASN A 90 1.20 -2.33 9.81
CA ASN A 90 0.04 -2.90 9.14
C ASN A 90 -1.21 -2.64 9.98
N ARG A 91 -2.37 -2.87 9.37
CA ARG A 91 -3.64 -2.94 10.10
C ARG A 91 -3.89 -4.35 10.58
N GLY A 92 -4.18 -4.48 11.86
CA GLY A 92 -4.73 -5.72 12.42
C GLY A 92 -6.23 -5.83 12.19
N SER A 93 -6.84 -6.84 12.80
CA SER A 93 -8.29 -7.03 12.86
C SER A 93 -8.97 -6.15 13.91
N ARG A 94 -8.19 -5.54 14.82
CA ARG A 94 -8.65 -4.69 15.92
C ARG A 94 -8.16 -3.25 15.74
N THR A 95 -8.89 -2.32 16.34
CA THR A 95 -8.43 -0.93 16.49
C THR A 95 -7.14 -0.92 17.34
N PRO A 96 -6.15 -0.09 16.99
CA PRO A 96 -4.96 0.07 17.81
C PRO A 96 -5.33 0.44 19.26
N PRO A 97 -4.72 -0.21 20.26
CA PRO A 97 -4.93 0.16 21.65
C PRO A 97 -4.36 1.58 21.95
N ALA A 98 -4.79 2.17 23.07
CA ALA A 98 -4.30 3.48 23.51
C ALA A 98 -2.76 3.53 23.56
N GLY A 99 -2.16 4.62 23.09
CA GLY A 99 -0.72 4.75 22.95
C GLY A 99 -0.11 4.06 21.73
N SER A 100 -0.96 3.51 20.84
CA SER A 100 -0.53 2.84 19.61
C SER A 100 -1.23 3.42 18.39
N ALA A 101 -0.55 3.32 17.23
CA ALA A 101 -1.08 3.70 15.94
C ALA A 101 -0.77 2.62 14.90
N ALA A 102 -1.47 2.63 13.78
CA ALA A 102 -1.22 1.75 12.65
C ALA A 102 -1.01 2.58 11.37
N PHE A 103 0.02 2.21 10.63
CA PHE A 103 0.34 2.73 9.30
C PHE A 103 0.49 1.57 8.34
N SER A 104 -0.19 1.58 7.21
CA SER A 104 -0.19 0.43 6.31
C SER A 104 -0.27 0.82 4.84
N LEU A 105 0.19 -0.09 3.98
CA LEU A 105 -0.08 -0.11 2.55
C LEU A 105 -1.17 -1.15 2.28
N SER A 106 -2.35 -1.02 2.90
CA SER A 106 -3.40 -2.02 2.70
C SER A 106 -4.01 -1.90 1.31
N PRO A 107 -4.42 -3.04 0.70
CA PRO A 107 -5.19 -3.02 -0.54
C PRO A 107 -6.45 -2.16 -0.44
N GLU A 108 -7.11 -2.14 0.70
CA GLU A 108 -8.29 -1.32 0.94
C GLU A 108 -8.01 0.18 0.82
N ASP A 109 -6.90 0.66 1.35
CA ASP A 109 -6.51 2.07 1.26
C ASP A 109 -6.27 2.49 -0.19
N GLU A 110 -5.66 1.62 -0.99
CA GLU A 110 -5.53 1.84 -2.43
C GLU A 110 -6.88 1.92 -3.13
N GLY A 111 -7.79 1.00 -2.83
CA GLY A 111 -9.16 0.99 -3.36
C GLY A 111 -9.93 2.27 -3.02
N ILE A 112 -9.83 2.74 -1.80
CA ILE A 112 -10.44 4.00 -1.36
C ILE A 112 -9.84 5.19 -2.14
N SER A 113 -8.53 5.24 -2.30
CA SER A 113 -7.85 6.32 -3.03
C SER A 113 -8.25 6.35 -4.50
N ILE A 114 -8.36 5.19 -5.15
CA ILE A 114 -8.83 5.07 -6.54
C ILE A 114 -10.28 5.55 -6.64
N ALA A 115 -11.16 5.14 -5.74
CA ALA A 115 -12.55 5.58 -5.73
C ALA A 115 -12.67 7.10 -5.57
N GLN A 116 -11.90 7.70 -4.69
CA GLN A 116 -11.84 9.15 -4.52
C GLN A 116 -11.42 9.87 -5.81
N TYR A 117 -10.41 9.34 -6.50
CA TYR A 117 -9.98 9.87 -7.79
C TYR A 117 -11.10 9.80 -8.84
N LEU A 118 -11.79 8.67 -8.97
CA LEU A 118 -12.92 8.48 -9.88
C LEU A 118 -14.04 9.49 -9.58
N ILE A 119 -14.41 9.67 -8.31
CA ILE A 119 -15.41 10.62 -7.85
C ILE A 119 -15.02 12.06 -8.21
N GLN A 120 -13.77 12.43 -7.97
CA GLN A 120 -13.25 13.77 -8.32
C GLN A 120 -13.26 14.03 -9.82
N ARG A 121 -13.17 12.97 -10.63
CA ARG A 121 -13.28 13.05 -12.10
C ARG A 121 -14.73 13.04 -12.60
N GLY A 122 -15.70 13.00 -11.71
CA GLY A 122 -17.13 13.05 -12.05
C GLY A 122 -17.70 11.71 -12.50
N ALA A 123 -17.12 10.59 -12.09
CA ALA A 123 -17.65 9.28 -12.39
C ALA A 123 -19.08 9.14 -11.88
N THR A 124 -19.97 8.60 -12.70
CA THR A 124 -21.37 8.29 -12.36
C THR A 124 -21.70 6.82 -12.56
N GLN A 125 -21.12 6.16 -13.56
CA GLN A 125 -21.33 4.76 -13.90
C GLN A 125 -20.00 4.06 -14.18
N VAL A 126 -19.53 3.28 -13.21
CA VAL A 126 -18.22 2.60 -13.24
C VAL A 126 -18.39 1.12 -13.49
N LEU A 127 -17.65 0.59 -14.45
CA LEU A 127 -17.46 -0.85 -14.66
C LEU A 127 -16.14 -1.28 -14.02
N VAL A 128 -16.17 -2.30 -13.17
CA VAL A 128 -15.01 -2.87 -12.48
C VAL A 128 -14.64 -4.20 -13.10
N ILE A 129 -13.37 -4.40 -13.39
CA ILE A 129 -12.80 -5.69 -13.79
C ILE A 129 -11.71 -6.05 -12.79
N GLN A 130 -11.80 -7.22 -12.18
CA GLN A 130 -10.89 -7.65 -11.12
C GLN A 130 -10.24 -8.99 -11.44
N GLY A 131 -8.98 -9.14 -11.04
CA GLY A 131 -8.30 -10.43 -11.05
C GLY A 131 -8.69 -11.30 -9.85
N SER A 132 -8.14 -12.50 -9.80
CA SER A 132 -8.52 -13.52 -8.82
C SER A 132 -7.69 -13.54 -7.55
N ASP A 133 -6.58 -12.79 -7.47
CA ASP A 133 -5.79 -12.78 -6.24
C ASP A 133 -6.45 -11.94 -5.14
N ASP A 134 -6.06 -12.21 -3.90
CA ASP A 134 -6.65 -11.58 -2.72
C ASP A 134 -6.53 -10.05 -2.74
N ALA A 135 -5.38 -9.53 -3.11
CA ALA A 135 -5.16 -8.09 -3.16
C ALA A 135 -6.05 -7.42 -4.23
N GLN A 136 -6.16 -8.01 -5.43
CA GLN A 136 -7.01 -7.49 -6.50
C GLN A 136 -8.48 -7.41 -6.08
N ARG A 137 -8.99 -8.47 -5.41
CA ARG A 137 -10.36 -8.50 -4.91
C ARG A 137 -10.60 -7.49 -3.79
N ARG A 138 -9.67 -7.36 -2.87
CA ARG A 138 -9.77 -6.42 -1.74
C ARG A 138 -9.75 -4.97 -2.21
N ILE A 139 -8.88 -4.62 -3.16
CA ILE A 139 -8.84 -3.28 -3.76
C ILE A 139 -10.18 -2.98 -4.45
N ALA A 140 -10.64 -3.90 -5.30
CA ALA A 140 -11.90 -3.72 -6.03
C ALA A 140 -13.10 -3.61 -5.08
N ALA A 141 -13.17 -4.43 -4.04
CA ALA A 141 -14.24 -4.39 -3.04
C ALA A 141 -14.27 -3.06 -2.27
N ALA A 142 -13.13 -2.58 -1.80
CA ALA A 142 -13.03 -1.30 -1.11
C ALA A 142 -13.42 -0.13 -2.01
N ALA A 143 -12.95 -0.14 -3.26
CA ALA A 143 -13.30 0.89 -4.24
C ALA A 143 -14.81 0.90 -4.52
N ARG A 144 -15.43 -0.25 -4.76
CA ARG A 144 -16.88 -0.36 -4.99
C ARG A 144 -17.69 0.18 -3.81
N THR A 145 -17.33 -0.20 -2.60
CA THR A 145 -18.00 0.28 -1.39
C THR A 145 -17.93 1.79 -1.30
N GLN A 146 -16.76 2.38 -1.50
CA GLN A 146 -16.56 3.83 -1.45
C GLN A 146 -17.32 4.56 -2.56
N LEU A 147 -17.33 4.03 -3.80
CA LEU A 147 -18.09 4.58 -4.91
C LEU A 147 -19.59 4.60 -4.61
N GLN A 148 -20.14 3.47 -4.16
CA GLN A 148 -21.55 3.32 -3.83
C GLN A 148 -21.99 4.25 -2.69
N GLN A 149 -21.18 4.39 -1.64
CA GLN A 149 -21.43 5.32 -0.53
C GLN A 149 -21.50 6.79 -0.99
N ARG A 150 -20.86 7.12 -2.10
CA ARG A 150 -20.84 8.46 -2.70
C ARG A 150 -21.83 8.62 -3.87
N GLY A 151 -22.74 7.67 -4.06
CA GLY A 151 -23.77 7.73 -5.07
C GLY A 151 -23.33 7.39 -6.49
N VAL A 152 -22.12 6.86 -6.68
CA VAL A 152 -21.65 6.36 -7.98
C VAL A 152 -22.17 4.95 -8.20
N ARG A 153 -22.78 4.72 -9.36
CA ARG A 153 -23.28 3.39 -9.73
C ARG A 153 -22.14 2.51 -10.19
N VAL A 154 -21.94 1.38 -9.55
CA VAL A 154 -21.11 0.29 -10.08
C VAL A 154 -22.01 -0.58 -10.95
N VAL A 155 -21.88 -0.45 -12.26
CA VAL A 155 -22.78 -1.11 -13.23
C VAL A 155 -22.55 -2.60 -13.30
N ALA A 156 -21.31 -3.04 -13.15
CA ALA A 156 -20.93 -4.44 -13.03
C ALA A 156 -19.56 -4.58 -12.36
N ASN A 157 -19.32 -5.76 -11.81
CA ASN A 157 -18.01 -6.20 -11.33
C ASN A 157 -17.70 -7.55 -11.99
N LEU A 158 -16.79 -7.54 -12.96
CA LEU A 158 -16.45 -8.70 -13.76
C LEU A 158 -15.15 -9.34 -13.27
N ASP A 159 -15.16 -10.65 -13.14
CA ASP A 159 -13.93 -11.40 -12.92
C ASP A 159 -13.14 -11.55 -14.22
N TYR A 160 -11.84 -11.38 -14.14
CA TYR A 160 -10.94 -11.54 -15.26
C TYR A 160 -11.02 -12.96 -15.86
N ARG A 161 -11.10 -13.00 -17.19
CA ARG A 161 -10.95 -14.18 -18.04
C ARG A 161 -10.15 -13.79 -19.28
N GLU A 162 -9.61 -14.75 -19.96
CA GLU A 162 -8.91 -14.51 -21.24
C GLU A 162 -9.86 -14.00 -22.33
N ASP A 163 -11.09 -14.50 -22.35
CA ASP A 163 -12.16 -13.99 -23.23
C ASP A 163 -13.18 -13.19 -22.42
N MET A 164 -13.18 -11.90 -22.62
CA MET A 164 -14.05 -10.92 -21.92
C MET A 164 -15.11 -10.30 -22.83
N ALA A 165 -15.02 -10.49 -24.15
CA ALA A 165 -15.83 -9.70 -25.10
C ALA A 165 -17.34 -9.82 -24.86
N ALA A 166 -17.86 -11.02 -24.64
CA ALA A 166 -19.29 -11.23 -24.37
C ALA A 166 -19.73 -10.67 -23.03
N ALA A 167 -18.93 -10.89 -21.97
CA ALA A 167 -19.19 -10.36 -20.64
C ALA A 167 -19.19 -8.83 -20.62
N LEU A 168 -18.26 -8.20 -21.32
CA LEU A 168 -18.20 -6.75 -21.46
C LEU A 168 -19.44 -6.18 -22.17
N ARG A 169 -19.86 -6.79 -23.28
CA ARG A 169 -21.10 -6.36 -23.98
C ARG A 169 -22.34 -6.44 -23.09
N GLN A 170 -22.45 -7.52 -22.32
CA GLN A 170 -23.59 -7.73 -21.42
C GLN A 170 -23.56 -6.78 -20.22
N ALA A 171 -22.38 -6.35 -19.78
CA ALA A 171 -22.21 -5.50 -18.61
C ALA A 171 -22.55 -4.02 -18.86
N VAL A 172 -22.49 -3.56 -20.13
CA VAL A 172 -22.79 -2.16 -20.47
C VAL A 172 -24.31 -1.96 -20.41
N PRO A 173 -24.82 -1.05 -19.54
CA PRO A 173 -26.24 -0.77 -19.46
C PRO A 173 -26.75 -0.10 -20.74
N ALA A 174 -28.00 -0.41 -21.12
CA ALA A 174 -28.67 0.23 -22.27
C ALA A 174 -28.84 1.74 -22.08
N GLU A 175 -29.06 2.17 -20.85
CA GLU A 175 -29.16 3.59 -20.48
C GLU A 175 -27.94 4.05 -19.66
N GLY A 176 -27.37 5.19 -20.06
CA GLY A 176 -26.28 5.86 -19.38
C GLY A 176 -24.88 5.28 -19.66
N GLY A 177 -24.79 4.07 -20.16
CA GLY A 177 -23.52 3.44 -20.54
C GLY A 177 -22.53 3.26 -19.37
N VAL A 178 -21.23 3.35 -19.69
CA VAL A 178 -20.11 3.32 -18.74
C VAL A 178 -19.27 4.55 -18.98
N ASP A 179 -19.04 5.35 -17.97
CA ASP A 179 -18.25 6.57 -18.09
C ASP A 179 -16.80 6.40 -17.62
N MET A 180 -16.52 5.43 -16.77
CA MET A 180 -15.16 5.08 -16.33
C MET A 180 -15.00 3.59 -16.06
N LEU A 181 -13.77 3.09 -16.27
CA LEU A 181 -13.36 1.72 -16.00
C LEU A 181 -12.39 1.69 -14.81
N LEU A 182 -12.59 0.74 -13.92
CA LEU A 182 -11.62 0.37 -12.89
C LEU A 182 -11.06 -1.01 -13.18
N LEU A 183 -9.76 -1.08 -13.38
CA LEU A 183 -9.02 -2.30 -13.69
C LEU A 183 -8.18 -2.72 -12.47
N SER A 184 -8.71 -3.58 -11.63
CA SER A 184 -7.95 -4.22 -10.54
C SER A 184 -7.21 -5.45 -11.09
N LEU A 185 -6.23 -5.20 -11.96
CA LEU A 185 -5.55 -6.19 -12.78
C LEU A 185 -4.03 -6.00 -12.73
N LYS A 186 -3.30 -7.11 -12.91
CA LYS A 186 -1.87 -7.07 -13.24
C LYS A 186 -1.68 -6.64 -14.70
N GLY A 187 -0.52 -6.10 -15.03
CA GLY A 187 -0.22 -5.67 -16.40
C GLY A 187 -0.45 -6.75 -17.45
N ALA A 188 -0.07 -8.00 -17.16
CA ALA A 188 -0.32 -9.12 -18.06
C ALA A 188 -1.83 -9.35 -18.36
N GLN A 189 -2.67 -9.26 -17.33
CA GLN A 189 -4.12 -9.39 -17.48
C GLN A 189 -4.71 -8.19 -18.23
N ALA A 190 -4.27 -6.99 -17.92
CA ALA A 190 -4.75 -5.78 -18.59
C ALA A 190 -4.41 -5.77 -20.09
N ARG A 191 -3.24 -6.28 -20.48
CA ARG A 191 -2.86 -6.42 -21.89
C ARG A 191 -3.82 -7.36 -22.67
N VAL A 192 -4.41 -8.34 -22.00
CA VAL A 192 -5.44 -9.22 -22.58
C VAL A 192 -6.79 -8.52 -22.65
N VAL A 193 -7.18 -7.79 -21.61
CA VAL A 193 -8.53 -7.19 -21.50
C VAL A 193 -8.68 -5.93 -22.35
N VAL A 194 -7.70 -5.04 -22.36
CA VAL A 194 -7.82 -3.71 -22.98
C VAL A 194 -8.19 -3.77 -24.47
N PRO A 195 -7.61 -4.63 -25.32
CA PRO A 195 -8.03 -4.77 -26.71
C PRO A 195 -9.50 -5.20 -26.87
N GLN A 196 -10.04 -5.95 -25.90
CA GLN A 196 -11.41 -6.47 -25.97
C GLN A 196 -12.47 -5.43 -25.59
N LEU A 197 -12.08 -4.30 -25.00
CA LEU A 197 -13.00 -3.20 -24.67
C LEU A 197 -13.73 -2.67 -25.91
N ALA A 198 -13.11 -2.75 -27.07
CA ALA A 198 -13.71 -2.36 -28.36
C ALA A 198 -15.00 -3.13 -28.66
N ALA A 199 -15.10 -4.39 -28.28
CA ALA A 199 -16.29 -5.23 -28.50
C ALA A 199 -17.54 -4.70 -27.79
N ALA A 200 -17.38 -3.91 -26.74
CA ALA A 200 -18.45 -3.30 -25.95
C ALA A 200 -18.55 -1.78 -26.16
N GLY A 201 -17.83 -1.22 -27.13
CA GLY A 201 -17.80 0.24 -27.39
C GLY A 201 -17.05 1.04 -26.32
N LEU A 202 -16.16 0.42 -25.55
CA LEU A 202 -15.46 1.03 -24.42
C LEU A 202 -14.03 1.47 -24.74
N SER A 203 -13.63 1.51 -26.00
CA SER A 203 -12.25 1.85 -26.41
C SER A 203 -11.81 3.23 -25.97
N ALA A 204 -12.72 4.19 -25.97
CA ALA A 204 -12.45 5.59 -25.58
C ALA A 204 -12.78 5.87 -24.11
N THR A 205 -13.33 4.90 -23.36
CA THR A 205 -13.71 5.09 -21.97
C THR A 205 -12.46 5.24 -21.10
N PRO A 206 -12.37 6.31 -20.28
CA PRO A 206 -11.24 6.50 -19.37
C PRO A 206 -11.04 5.30 -18.44
N ARG A 207 -9.78 4.95 -18.22
CA ARG A 207 -9.37 3.78 -17.45
C ARG A 207 -8.50 4.18 -16.28
N VAL A 208 -8.85 3.65 -15.12
CA VAL A 208 -8.04 3.72 -13.91
C VAL A 208 -7.69 2.31 -13.49
N ALA A 209 -6.46 2.07 -13.13
CA ALA A 209 -6.00 0.76 -12.68
C ALA A 209 -5.42 0.84 -11.26
N THR A 210 -5.12 -0.32 -10.69
CA THR A 210 -4.37 -0.45 -9.44
C THR A 210 -2.87 -0.34 -9.69
N SER A 211 -2.08 -0.18 -8.64
CA SER A 211 -0.62 -0.15 -8.71
C SER A 211 0.00 -1.43 -9.30
N GLN A 212 -0.73 -2.54 -9.34
CA GLN A 212 -0.29 -3.80 -9.93
C GLN A 212 -0.18 -3.76 -11.48
N ILE A 213 -0.72 -2.72 -12.11
CA ILE A 213 -0.64 -2.53 -13.57
C ILE A 213 0.80 -2.38 -14.08
N VAL A 214 1.72 -1.94 -13.24
CA VAL A 214 3.11 -1.62 -13.59
C VAL A 214 3.99 -2.84 -13.90
N SER A 215 3.45 -4.04 -13.84
CA SER A 215 4.18 -5.24 -14.27
C SER A 215 4.32 -5.27 -15.80
N GLY A 216 5.29 -4.52 -16.31
CA GLY A 216 5.60 -4.47 -17.73
C GLY A 216 6.32 -5.72 -18.25
N THR A 217 6.33 -5.89 -19.55
CA THR A 217 7.07 -6.97 -20.23
C THR A 217 8.55 -6.62 -20.43
N GLY A 218 8.92 -5.36 -20.21
CA GLY A 218 10.21 -4.82 -20.64
C GLY A 218 10.29 -4.54 -22.13
N LYS A 219 9.17 -4.69 -22.86
CA LYS A 219 9.04 -4.43 -24.28
C LYS A 219 8.01 -3.31 -24.51
N PRO A 220 8.44 -2.07 -24.77
CA PRO A 220 7.52 -0.92 -24.90
C PRO A 220 6.40 -1.13 -25.92
N ALA A 221 6.67 -1.83 -27.00
CA ALA A 221 5.65 -2.10 -28.03
C ALA A 221 4.50 -2.99 -27.53
N GLU A 222 4.78 -3.94 -26.62
CA GLU A 222 3.75 -4.78 -26.02
C GLU A 222 2.99 -4.04 -24.91
N ASP A 223 3.64 -3.09 -24.24
CA ASP A 223 3.04 -2.30 -23.17
C ASP A 223 2.25 -1.09 -23.69
N ALA A 224 2.43 -0.70 -24.95
CA ALA A 224 1.73 0.43 -25.56
C ALA A 224 0.19 0.32 -25.51
N VAL A 225 -0.35 -0.89 -25.44
CA VAL A 225 -1.80 -1.12 -25.27
C VAL A 225 -2.33 -0.57 -23.94
N LEU A 226 -1.47 -0.35 -22.97
CA LEU A 226 -1.81 0.18 -21.65
C LEU A 226 -1.67 1.72 -21.59
N ASP A 227 -1.29 2.37 -22.68
CA ASP A 227 -1.13 3.82 -22.71
C ASP A 227 -2.44 4.54 -22.35
N GLY A 228 -2.31 5.61 -21.57
CA GLY A 228 -3.45 6.38 -21.10
C GLY A 228 -4.17 5.84 -19.87
N ILE A 229 -3.75 4.69 -19.34
CA ILE A 229 -4.27 4.18 -18.06
C ILE A 229 -3.66 4.99 -16.91
N VAL A 230 -4.50 5.50 -16.04
CA VAL A 230 -4.09 6.19 -14.81
C VAL A 230 -4.02 5.18 -13.67
N TYR A 231 -3.00 5.26 -12.85
CA TYR A 231 -2.85 4.39 -11.68
C TYR A 231 -2.14 5.12 -10.52
N PRO A 232 -2.41 4.72 -9.27
CA PRO A 232 -1.72 5.27 -8.12
C PRO A 232 -0.27 4.78 -8.07
N THR A 233 0.64 5.69 -7.74
CA THR A 233 2.05 5.37 -7.53
C THR A 233 2.65 6.23 -6.43
N GLU A 234 3.80 5.82 -5.91
CA GLU A 234 4.52 6.58 -4.91
C GLU A 234 5.09 7.87 -5.51
N THR A 235 4.96 8.95 -4.77
CA THR A 235 5.52 10.26 -5.16
C THR A 235 7.02 10.19 -5.41
N TRP A 236 7.71 9.38 -4.63
CA TRP A 236 9.15 9.21 -4.72
C TRP A 236 9.65 8.77 -6.10
N GLY A 237 8.97 7.82 -6.72
CA GLY A 237 9.34 7.33 -8.05
C GLY A 237 9.08 8.33 -9.19
N VAL A 238 8.20 9.30 -8.98
CA VAL A 238 7.74 10.24 -10.03
C VAL A 238 8.36 11.63 -9.90
N ARG A 239 8.39 12.16 -8.68
CA ARG A 239 8.81 13.55 -8.41
C ARG A 239 10.00 13.66 -7.48
N GLY A 240 10.40 12.56 -6.84
CA GLY A 240 11.33 12.59 -5.73
C GLY A 240 10.66 13.09 -4.44
N VAL A 241 11.38 12.97 -3.34
CA VAL A 241 10.98 13.41 -2.00
C VAL A 241 12.17 14.10 -1.36
N ASP A 242 11.94 15.28 -0.79
CA ASP A 242 12.98 16.02 -0.10
C ASP A 242 13.57 15.20 1.06
N GLY A 243 14.88 15.16 1.12
CA GLY A 243 15.60 14.41 2.15
C GLY A 243 15.83 12.92 1.83
N LEU A 244 15.28 12.43 0.71
CA LEU A 244 15.53 11.07 0.22
C LEU A 244 16.26 11.13 -1.12
N PRO A 245 17.33 10.31 -1.35
CA PRO A 245 17.93 10.18 -2.68
C PRO A 245 16.89 9.81 -3.73
N SER A 246 17.07 10.19 -5.00
CA SER A 246 16.16 9.77 -6.05
C SER A 246 16.05 8.24 -6.12
N GLN A 247 14.92 7.72 -6.57
CA GLN A 247 14.71 6.27 -6.68
C GLN A 247 15.81 5.63 -7.54
N ALA A 248 16.19 6.25 -8.65
CA ALA A 248 17.28 5.75 -9.49
C ALA A 248 18.61 5.69 -8.76
N SER A 249 18.93 6.70 -7.94
CA SER A 249 20.16 6.71 -7.14
C SER A 249 20.13 5.65 -6.03
N ALA A 250 19.00 5.45 -5.38
CA ALA A 250 18.83 4.39 -4.37
C ALA A 250 18.91 3.00 -5.01
N ALA A 251 18.24 2.79 -6.14
CA ALA A 251 18.24 1.53 -6.88
C ALA A 251 19.64 1.15 -7.40
N ALA A 252 20.48 2.14 -7.70
CA ALA A 252 21.87 1.88 -8.08
C ALA A 252 22.74 1.35 -6.93
N ARG A 253 22.30 1.56 -5.69
CA ARG A 253 23.05 1.20 -4.47
C ARG A 253 22.52 -0.03 -3.78
N VAL A 254 21.19 -0.20 -3.75
CA VAL A 254 20.53 -1.30 -3.03
C VAL A 254 19.42 -1.92 -3.87
N ASP A 255 19.37 -3.24 -3.87
CA ASP A 255 18.34 -3.99 -4.61
C ASP A 255 16.95 -3.81 -4.00
N THR A 256 16.88 -3.49 -2.72
CA THR A 256 15.62 -3.23 -1.98
C THR A 256 14.86 -1.97 -2.44
N ALA A 257 15.49 -1.10 -3.24
CA ALA A 257 14.88 0.08 -3.86
C ALA A 257 14.52 -0.12 -5.34
N LYS A 258 14.67 -1.34 -5.89
CA LYS A 258 14.42 -1.66 -7.29
C LYS A 258 13.01 -2.22 -7.51
N GLY A 259 12.42 -1.86 -8.66
CA GLY A 259 11.15 -2.43 -9.12
C GLY A 259 10.05 -2.37 -8.07
N PRO A 260 9.29 -3.45 -7.87
CA PRO A 260 8.19 -3.50 -6.88
C PRO A 260 8.63 -3.28 -5.43
N ALA A 261 9.88 -3.57 -5.10
CA ALA A 261 10.44 -3.36 -3.76
C ALA A 261 10.56 -1.86 -3.40
N ALA A 262 10.66 -0.98 -4.39
CA ALA A 262 10.75 0.47 -4.18
C ALA A 262 9.58 1.03 -3.36
N ARG A 263 8.39 0.47 -3.52
CA ARG A 263 7.20 0.85 -2.74
C ARG A 263 7.38 0.56 -1.25
N LEU A 264 7.91 -0.60 -0.90
CA LEU A 264 8.19 -0.98 0.48
C LEU A 264 9.36 -0.18 1.06
N PHE A 265 10.33 0.17 0.25
CA PHE A 265 11.41 1.07 0.65
C PHE A 265 10.84 2.46 1.01
N ALA A 266 10.03 3.06 0.14
CA ALA A 266 9.36 4.33 0.41
C ALA A 266 8.47 4.27 1.66
N PHE A 267 7.75 3.17 1.86
CA PHE A 267 6.95 2.92 3.06
C PHE A 267 7.79 2.90 4.34
N GLY A 268 8.95 2.26 4.30
CA GLY A 268 9.90 2.25 5.43
C GLY A 268 10.43 3.66 5.76
N TYR A 269 10.70 4.45 4.74
CA TYR A 269 11.09 5.85 4.91
C TYR A 269 9.98 6.67 5.57
N ASP A 270 8.74 6.52 5.12
CA ASP A 270 7.58 7.20 5.72
C ASP A 270 7.36 6.76 7.18
N ALA A 271 7.58 5.48 7.48
CA ALA A 271 7.52 4.98 8.86
C ALA A 271 8.53 5.69 9.77
N TRP A 272 9.74 5.98 9.28
CA TRP A 272 10.70 6.80 10.01
C TRP A 272 10.18 8.22 10.26
N LEU A 273 9.64 8.87 9.24
CA LEU A 273 9.08 10.22 9.37
C LEU A 273 7.93 10.26 10.38
N LEU A 274 7.04 9.28 10.32
CA LEU A 274 5.91 9.15 11.25
C LEU A 274 6.38 8.93 12.68
N THR A 275 7.43 8.14 12.89
CA THR A 275 8.01 7.92 14.22
C THR A 275 8.36 9.26 14.90
N GLY A 276 9.02 10.16 14.17
CA GLY A 276 9.34 11.49 14.69
C GLY A 276 8.14 12.43 14.81
N TYR A 277 7.09 12.22 14.03
CA TYR A 277 5.86 13.03 14.08
C TYR A 277 4.95 12.62 15.24
N LEU A 278 4.70 11.34 15.41
CA LEU A 278 3.87 10.79 16.49
C LEU A 278 4.44 11.10 17.86
N GLU A 279 5.75 11.05 17.98
CA GLU A 279 6.44 11.49 19.18
C GLU A 279 6.11 12.94 19.56
N ARG A 280 6.13 13.85 18.57
CA ARG A 280 5.79 15.25 18.82
C ARG A 280 4.33 15.42 19.24
N LEU A 281 3.42 14.64 18.66
CA LEU A 281 2.01 14.63 19.07
C LEU A 281 1.83 14.11 20.50
N ALA A 282 2.50 13.01 20.85
CA ALA A 282 2.47 12.44 22.18
C ALA A 282 2.97 13.44 23.23
N MET A 283 4.02 14.19 22.93
CA MET A 283 4.53 15.23 23.83
C MET A 283 3.57 16.41 23.98
N SER A 284 2.86 16.79 22.91
CA SER A 284 1.88 17.90 22.95
C SER A 284 0.59 17.55 23.70
N ASN A 285 0.25 16.26 23.76
CA ASN A 285 -1.00 15.74 24.33
C ASN A 285 -0.80 14.95 25.64
N ASN A 286 0.28 15.19 26.39
CA ASN A 286 0.60 14.46 27.63
C ASN A 286 0.66 12.92 27.47
N GLY A 287 1.06 12.43 26.31
CA GLY A 287 1.23 11.02 26.04
C GLY A 287 0.05 10.33 25.34
N ASP A 288 -1.05 11.01 25.09
CA ASP A 288 -2.15 10.48 24.27
C ASP A 288 -1.88 10.76 22.80
N ILE A 289 -1.80 9.67 22.00
CA ILE A 289 -1.68 9.72 20.54
C ILE A 289 -3.07 9.52 19.92
#